data_be71b8aa06e9e4ecc9c283b2831da223
#
_entry.id   be71b8aa06e9e4ecc9c283b2831da223
#
_cell.length_a   1.000
_cell.length_b   1.000
_cell.length_c   1.000
_cell.angle_alpha   90.00
_cell.angle_beta   90.00
_cell.angle_gamma   90.00
#
_symmetry.space_group_name_H-M   'P 1'
#
loop_
_entity.id
_entity.type
_entity.pdbx_description
1 polymer ?
#
loop_
_entity_poly.entity_id
_entity_poly.type
_entity_poly.pdbx_seq_one_letter_code
_entity_poly.pdbx_strand_id
1 'polypeptide(L)'
;MRIAFSKLCVVRPALTTRLLAGLALAGALLLAAAPRAEAQPTAALPAMSLSAVTTGPARPIAAWAEFCERYPDECAVDRTEPASITLTPALWQTINAVNRRINRSVEAVTDGDHWQAADRWDLAEDGRGDCEDFQLLKRRLLVEAGLPRRAMRMTVVIDEKGEGHAVLTLITNRGDLVLDNKTNAVLPWRQTGYTFVKRESQEAVGWMALGRDASPLTAANR
;
A
#
# COMPACT_ATOMS: atom_id res chain seq x y z
N MET A 1 31.15 25.90 21.75
CA MET A 1 31.90 26.16 20.52
C MET A 1 30.89 26.23 19.38
N ARG A 2 30.58 27.44 18.93
CA ARG A 2 29.56 27.70 17.88
C ARG A 2 30.20 27.60 16.52
N ILE A 3 29.63 26.88 15.58
CA ILE A 3 29.90 27.08 14.14
C ILE A 3 28.57 27.06 13.39
N ALA A 4 28.18 28.26 12.94
CA ALA A 4 27.13 28.50 11.98
C ALA A 4 27.71 28.39 10.58
N PHE A 5 26.99 27.75 9.63
CA PHE A 5 27.23 27.95 8.19
C PHE A 5 25.89 28.15 7.46
N SER A 6 25.65 29.45 7.22
CA SER A 6 24.69 29.90 6.21
C SER A 6 25.36 29.90 4.85
N LYS A 7 24.73 29.34 3.83
CA LYS A 7 25.01 29.71 2.42
C LYS A 7 23.71 29.72 1.63
N LEU A 8 23.19 30.93 1.43
CA LEU A 8 22.26 31.27 0.36
C LEU A 8 22.97 31.08 -1.00
N CYS A 9 22.34 30.33 -1.91
CA CYS A 9 22.67 30.39 -3.34
C CYS A 9 21.62 31.24 -4.05
N VAL A 10 22.03 32.45 -4.44
CA VAL A 10 21.25 33.37 -5.29
C VAL A 10 21.54 33.02 -6.74
N VAL A 11 20.54 32.64 -7.52
CA VAL A 11 20.63 32.48 -8.97
C VAL A 11 20.15 33.77 -9.61
N ARG A 12 21.01 34.43 -10.39
CA ARG A 12 20.72 35.64 -11.17
C ARG A 12 20.05 35.26 -12.50
N PRO A 13 19.04 36.03 -12.97
CA PRO A 13 18.51 35.83 -14.31
C PRO A 13 19.38 36.50 -15.36
N ALA A 14 19.66 35.79 -16.45
CA ALA A 14 20.32 36.35 -17.63
C ALA A 14 19.31 37.04 -18.53
N LEU A 15 19.56 38.31 -18.82
CA LEU A 15 18.90 39.08 -19.87
C LEU A 15 19.35 38.55 -21.24
N THR A 16 18.43 38.22 -22.13
CA THR A 16 18.72 38.01 -23.54
C THR A 16 17.89 38.97 -24.41
N THR A 17 18.63 39.63 -25.24
CA THR A 17 18.33 40.70 -26.17
C THR A 17 17.34 40.26 -27.24
N ARG A 18 16.38 41.15 -27.55
CA ARG A 18 15.46 41.03 -28.70
C ARG A 18 16.20 41.36 -30.00
N LEU A 19 16.10 40.49 -30.99
CA LEU A 19 16.35 40.80 -32.40
C LEU A 19 15.05 40.64 -33.19
N LEU A 20 14.60 41.74 -33.76
CA LEU A 20 13.53 41.81 -34.75
C LEU A 20 14.11 41.46 -36.13
N ALA A 21 13.54 40.52 -36.83
CA ALA A 21 13.72 40.41 -38.29
C ALA A 21 12.55 39.69 -38.96
N GLY A 22 11.87 40.42 -39.84
CA GLY A 22 11.45 39.95 -41.14
C GLY A 22 10.25 39.03 -41.29
N LEU A 23 9.08 39.60 -41.69
CA LEU A 23 7.96 38.86 -42.29
C LEU A 23 8.39 38.18 -43.60
N ALA A 24 8.15 36.87 -43.70
CA ALA A 24 7.95 36.19 -44.99
C ALA A 24 6.73 35.28 -44.83
N LEU A 25 5.61 35.63 -45.49
CA LEU A 25 4.44 34.76 -45.62
C LEU A 25 4.79 33.62 -46.58
N ALA A 26 4.94 32.42 -46.02
CA ALA A 26 4.87 31.17 -46.75
C ALA A 26 3.71 30.36 -46.17
N GLY A 27 2.64 30.20 -46.92
CA GLY A 27 1.47 29.39 -46.58
C GLY A 27 1.87 27.90 -46.54
N ALA A 28 2.12 27.38 -45.35
CA ALA A 28 2.27 25.94 -45.11
C ALA A 28 0.93 25.39 -44.64
N LEU A 29 0.35 24.50 -45.43
CA LEU A 29 -0.82 23.69 -45.11
C LEU A 29 -0.41 22.81 -43.91
N LEU A 30 -0.76 23.21 -42.68
CA LEU A 30 -0.59 22.39 -41.49
C LEU A 30 -1.61 21.24 -41.53
N LEU A 31 -1.21 20.09 -42.08
CA LEU A 31 -1.87 18.84 -41.76
C LEU A 31 -1.71 18.60 -40.25
N ALA A 32 -2.75 18.88 -39.49
CA ALA A 32 -2.84 18.56 -38.09
C ALA A 32 -2.78 17.02 -37.96
N ALA A 33 -1.59 16.49 -37.66
CA ALA A 33 -1.45 15.09 -37.23
C ALA A 33 -2.19 14.95 -35.90
N ALA A 34 -3.35 14.29 -35.91
CA ALA A 34 -4.03 13.92 -34.68
C ALA A 34 -3.06 13.15 -33.78
N PRO A 35 -2.96 13.49 -32.48
CA PRO A 35 -2.12 12.74 -31.56
C PRO A 35 -2.60 11.28 -31.57
N ARG A 36 -1.74 10.37 -32.01
CA ARG A 36 -1.96 8.94 -31.80
C ARG A 36 -1.99 8.74 -30.29
N ALA A 37 -3.14 8.31 -29.76
CA ALA A 37 -3.22 7.78 -28.41
C ALA A 37 -2.34 6.53 -28.38
N GLU A 38 -1.11 6.68 -27.87
CA GLU A 38 -0.29 5.53 -27.53
C GLU A 38 -1.03 4.77 -26.44
N ALA A 39 -1.50 3.56 -26.76
CA ALA A 39 -2.05 2.64 -25.77
C ALA A 39 -0.95 2.39 -24.72
N GLN A 40 -1.15 2.91 -23.51
CA GLN A 40 -0.23 2.61 -22.42
C GLN A 40 -0.16 1.10 -22.27
N PRO A 41 1.04 0.51 -22.18
CA PRO A 41 1.18 -0.92 -21.98
C PRO A 41 0.43 -1.31 -20.71
N THR A 42 -0.61 -2.12 -20.85
CA THR A 42 -1.35 -2.67 -19.73
C THR A 42 -0.37 -3.55 -18.96
N ALA A 43 -0.08 -3.21 -17.70
CA ALA A 43 0.78 -4.03 -16.87
C ALA A 43 0.23 -5.47 -16.86
N ALA A 44 1.07 -6.44 -17.22
CA ALA A 44 0.68 -7.84 -17.25
C ALA A 44 0.22 -8.27 -15.85
N LEU A 45 -0.86 -9.06 -15.82
CA LEU A 45 -1.35 -9.63 -14.56
C LEU A 45 -0.27 -10.53 -13.93
N PRO A 46 -0.18 -10.61 -12.59
CA PRO A 46 0.75 -11.51 -11.92
C PRO A 46 0.51 -12.97 -12.32
N ALA A 47 1.55 -13.78 -12.29
CA ALA A 47 1.43 -15.22 -12.53
C ALA A 47 0.52 -15.85 -11.46
N MET A 48 -0.12 -16.97 -11.81
CA MET A 48 -0.92 -17.76 -10.86
C MET A 48 -0.02 -18.28 -9.73
N SER A 49 -0.51 -18.19 -8.50
CA SER A 49 0.15 -18.75 -7.32
C SER A 49 -0.89 -19.41 -6.41
N LEU A 50 -0.42 -20.18 -5.43
CA LEU A 50 -1.29 -20.73 -4.39
C LEU A 50 -1.61 -19.66 -3.35
N SER A 51 -2.82 -19.69 -2.79
CA SER A 51 -3.18 -18.89 -1.62
C SER A 51 -2.58 -19.46 -0.34
N ALA A 52 -2.37 -18.60 0.65
CA ALA A 52 -1.98 -19.01 1.98
C ALA A 52 -3.16 -19.67 2.70
N VAL A 53 -2.90 -20.81 3.35
CA VAL A 53 -3.93 -21.60 4.05
C VAL A 53 -3.96 -21.21 5.52
N THR A 54 -5.16 -20.93 6.05
CA THR A 54 -5.39 -20.71 7.47
C THR A 54 -5.50 -22.04 8.21
N THR A 55 -4.91 -22.12 9.41
CA THR A 55 -4.83 -23.37 10.18
C THR A 55 -5.69 -23.37 11.45
N GLY A 56 -6.31 -22.24 11.80
CA GLY A 56 -7.20 -22.14 12.95
C GLY A 56 -7.26 -20.71 13.50
N PRO A 57 -8.06 -20.44 14.53
CA PRO A 57 -8.13 -19.14 15.17
C PRO A 57 -6.79 -18.72 15.77
N ALA A 58 -6.49 -17.43 15.72
CA ALA A 58 -5.32 -16.81 16.32
C ALA A 58 -5.72 -15.71 17.30
N ARG A 59 -4.85 -15.40 18.28
CA ARG A 59 -5.09 -14.31 19.21
C ARG A 59 -5.06 -12.95 18.48
N PRO A 60 -6.02 -12.08 18.68
CA PRO A 60 -6.01 -10.71 18.17
C PRO A 60 -4.81 -9.91 18.71
N ILE A 61 -4.44 -8.84 17.99
CA ILE A 61 -3.51 -7.80 18.45
C ILE A 61 -4.33 -6.81 19.28
N ALA A 62 -3.80 -6.36 20.44
CA ALA A 62 -4.53 -5.42 21.29
C ALA A 62 -4.79 -4.08 20.58
N ALA A 63 -3.77 -3.49 19.97
CA ALA A 63 -3.88 -2.24 19.23
C ALA A 63 -4.86 -2.33 18.03
N TRP A 64 -4.93 -3.49 17.34
CA TRP A 64 -5.96 -3.73 16.33
C TRP A 64 -7.37 -3.75 16.93
N ALA A 65 -7.56 -4.35 18.12
CA ALA A 65 -8.87 -4.36 18.77
C ALA A 65 -9.30 -2.94 19.15
N GLU A 66 -8.39 -2.13 19.70
CA GLU A 66 -8.63 -0.71 19.99
C GLU A 66 -8.90 0.11 18.71
N PHE A 67 -8.24 -0.20 17.60
CA PHE A 67 -8.54 0.38 16.29
C PHE A 67 -9.98 0.06 15.86
N CYS A 68 -10.40 -1.20 16.01
CA CYS A 68 -11.77 -1.61 15.66
C CYS A 68 -12.84 -0.96 16.53
N GLU A 69 -12.52 -0.61 17.79
CA GLU A 69 -13.43 0.17 18.64
C GLU A 69 -13.57 1.62 18.14
N ARG A 70 -12.48 2.23 17.64
CA ARG A 70 -12.51 3.58 17.06
C ARG A 70 -13.13 3.62 15.65
N TYR A 71 -12.90 2.58 14.86
CA TYR A 71 -13.31 2.48 13.46
C TYR A 71 -14.01 1.16 13.17
N PRO A 72 -15.22 0.94 13.73
CA PRO A 72 -15.91 -0.36 13.62
C PRO A 72 -16.16 -0.80 12.18
N ASP A 73 -16.47 0.13 11.29
CA ASP A 73 -16.70 -0.15 9.87
C ASP A 73 -15.45 -0.68 9.15
N GLU A 74 -14.26 -0.30 9.64
CA GLU A 74 -12.98 -0.79 9.07
C GLU A 74 -12.71 -2.26 9.42
N CYS A 75 -13.31 -2.77 10.49
CA CYS A 75 -13.16 -4.14 10.95
C CYS A 75 -14.35 -5.03 10.61
N ALA A 76 -15.47 -4.44 10.18
CA ALA A 76 -16.68 -5.19 9.84
C ALA A 76 -16.40 -6.25 8.76
N VAL A 77 -17.03 -7.40 8.89
CA VAL A 77 -16.97 -8.49 7.91
C VAL A 77 -18.37 -8.70 7.34
N ASP A 78 -18.58 -8.23 6.14
CA ASP A 78 -19.78 -8.53 5.36
C ASP A 78 -19.57 -9.82 4.58
N ARG A 79 -20.26 -10.90 4.98
CA ARG A 79 -20.16 -12.22 4.32
C ARG A 79 -20.86 -12.25 2.97
N THR A 80 -21.64 -11.25 2.61
CA THR A 80 -22.24 -11.12 1.27
C THR A 80 -21.25 -10.59 0.24
N GLU A 81 -20.18 -9.90 0.69
CA GLU A 81 -19.09 -9.52 -0.20
C GLU A 81 -18.31 -10.73 -0.75
N PRO A 82 -17.78 -10.64 -1.96
CA PRO A 82 -16.86 -11.66 -2.49
C PRO A 82 -15.66 -11.91 -1.57
N ALA A 83 -15.39 -13.19 -1.28
CA ALA A 83 -14.20 -13.58 -0.50
C ALA A 83 -12.90 -13.54 -1.31
N SER A 84 -12.97 -13.29 -2.63
CA SER A 84 -11.83 -13.23 -3.54
C SER A 84 -12.06 -12.18 -4.61
N ILE A 85 -11.00 -11.47 -4.99
CA ILE A 85 -10.98 -10.48 -6.07
C ILE A 85 -10.71 -11.20 -7.39
N THR A 86 -11.59 -11.05 -8.37
CA THR A 86 -11.30 -11.43 -9.74
C THR A 86 -10.47 -10.32 -10.39
N LEU A 87 -9.17 -10.56 -10.55
CA LEU A 87 -8.24 -9.57 -11.11
C LEU A 87 -8.52 -9.35 -12.61
N THR A 88 -8.73 -8.08 -12.95
CA THR A 88 -8.71 -7.57 -14.32
C THR A 88 -7.50 -6.65 -14.51
N PRO A 89 -7.07 -6.36 -15.76
CA PRO A 89 -6.01 -5.39 -15.99
C PRO A 89 -6.28 -4.01 -15.37
N ALA A 90 -7.52 -3.54 -15.36
CA ALA A 90 -7.91 -2.27 -14.76
C ALA A 90 -7.77 -2.30 -13.23
N LEU A 91 -8.29 -3.34 -12.55
CA LEU A 91 -8.13 -3.50 -11.11
C LEU A 91 -6.66 -3.65 -10.70
N TRP A 92 -5.88 -4.38 -11.50
CA TRP A 92 -4.44 -4.51 -11.28
C TRP A 92 -3.72 -3.17 -11.33
N GLN A 93 -4.07 -2.30 -12.28
CA GLN A 93 -3.54 -0.94 -12.35
C GLN A 93 -3.94 -0.11 -11.13
N THR A 94 -5.21 -0.18 -10.69
CA THR A 94 -5.72 0.51 -9.50
C THR A 94 -4.96 0.07 -8.24
N ILE A 95 -4.79 -1.23 -8.02
CA ILE A 95 -4.07 -1.79 -6.88
C ILE A 95 -2.63 -1.28 -6.84
N ASN A 96 -1.92 -1.35 -7.97
CA ASN A 96 -0.54 -0.85 -8.07
C ASN A 96 -0.44 0.66 -7.88
N ALA A 97 -1.42 1.43 -8.38
CA ALA A 97 -1.47 2.87 -8.22
C ALA A 97 -1.66 3.27 -6.76
N VAL A 98 -2.60 2.63 -6.04
CA VAL A 98 -2.84 2.86 -4.61
C VAL A 98 -1.59 2.51 -3.81
N ASN A 99 -0.99 1.33 -4.02
CA ASN A 99 0.22 0.94 -3.30
C ASN A 99 1.34 1.98 -3.45
N ARG A 100 1.68 2.34 -4.69
CA ARG A 100 2.72 3.34 -4.96
C ARG A 100 2.37 4.75 -4.45
N ARG A 101 1.10 5.15 -4.52
CA ARG A 101 0.65 6.45 -4.04
C ARG A 101 0.88 6.56 -2.54
N ILE A 102 0.38 5.61 -1.77
CA ILE A 102 0.47 5.64 -0.30
C ILE A 102 1.92 5.52 0.16
N ASN A 103 2.72 4.63 -0.43
CA ASN A 103 4.14 4.51 -0.11
C ASN A 103 4.94 5.81 -0.33
N ARG A 104 4.47 6.71 -1.19
CA ARG A 104 5.13 8.00 -1.44
C ARG A 104 4.55 9.15 -0.63
N SER A 105 3.29 9.07 -0.21
CA SER A 105 2.60 10.19 0.41
C SER A 105 2.58 10.14 1.94
N VAL A 106 2.80 8.98 2.53
CA VAL A 106 2.85 8.82 3.99
C VAL A 106 4.31 8.80 4.43
N GLU A 107 4.63 9.61 5.43
CA GLU A 107 5.93 9.63 6.11
C GLU A 107 5.97 8.47 7.11
N ALA A 108 7.01 7.62 7.00
CA ALA A 108 7.19 6.50 7.92
C ALA A 108 7.72 7.00 9.27
N VAL A 109 6.90 6.87 10.31
CA VAL A 109 7.22 7.21 11.69
C VAL A 109 6.73 6.11 12.62
N THR A 110 7.45 5.85 13.69
CA THR A 110 7.01 4.89 14.70
C THR A 110 5.88 5.46 15.55
N ASP A 111 5.05 4.60 16.12
CA ASP A 111 4.02 5.01 17.09
C ASP A 111 4.61 5.74 18.30
N GLY A 112 5.80 5.34 18.73
CA GLY A 112 6.53 6.02 19.80
C GLY A 112 6.82 7.48 19.48
N ASP A 113 7.23 7.78 18.25
CA ASP A 113 7.54 9.14 17.79
C ASP A 113 6.28 9.94 17.40
N HIS A 114 5.24 9.25 16.95
CA HIS A 114 4.01 9.88 16.48
C HIS A 114 3.01 10.14 17.61
N TRP A 115 2.71 9.08 18.37
CA TRP A 115 1.64 9.07 19.37
C TRP A 115 2.13 8.93 20.81
N GLN A 116 3.44 8.72 21.03
CA GLN A 116 4.01 8.35 22.34
C GLN A 116 3.35 7.06 22.89
N ALA A 117 2.95 6.18 22.00
CA ALA A 117 2.33 4.89 22.28
C ALA A 117 3.26 3.75 21.84
N ALA A 118 3.10 2.56 22.41
CA ALA A 118 3.92 1.41 22.06
C ALA A 118 3.46 0.73 20.76
N ASP A 119 2.16 0.78 20.48
CA ASP A 119 1.50 0.18 19.30
C ASP A 119 0.11 0.81 19.18
N ARG A 120 -0.16 1.57 18.11
CA ARG A 120 -1.42 2.25 17.88
C ARG A 120 -1.80 2.25 16.40
N TRP A 121 -2.63 1.35 16.01
CA TRP A 121 -3.15 1.27 14.65
C TRP A 121 -4.05 2.45 14.31
N ASP A 122 -3.77 3.16 13.23
CA ASP A 122 -4.57 4.30 12.75
C ASP A 122 -4.61 4.32 11.21
N LEU A 123 -5.21 5.34 10.62
CA LEU A 123 -5.43 5.42 9.16
C LEU A 123 -4.43 6.33 8.44
N ALA A 124 -3.42 6.83 9.12
CA ALA A 124 -2.44 7.78 8.58
C ALA A 124 -3.09 8.94 7.80
N GLU A 125 -4.24 9.45 8.25
CA GLU A 125 -4.95 10.56 7.59
C GLU A 125 -4.19 11.89 7.65
N ASP A 126 -3.31 12.03 8.62
CA ASP A 126 -2.39 13.17 8.76
C ASP A 126 -1.12 13.03 7.90
N GLY A 127 -0.98 11.93 7.16
CA GLY A 127 0.15 11.63 6.29
C GLY A 127 1.36 11.03 7.00
N ARG A 128 1.20 10.52 8.24
CA ARG A 128 2.26 9.90 9.05
C ARG A 128 1.78 8.57 9.62
N GLY A 129 2.68 7.61 9.80
CA GLY A 129 2.36 6.32 10.39
C GLY A 129 3.41 5.26 10.16
N ASP A 130 3.21 4.08 10.72
CA ASP A 130 4.10 2.94 10.49
C ASP A 130 3.47 1.83 9.63
N CYS A 131 3.92 0.58 9.74
CA CYS A 131 3.59 -0.41 8.71
C CYS A 131 2.09 -0.69 8.59
N GLU A 132 1.35 -0.82 9.68
CA GLU A 132 -0.09 -1.12 9.66
C GLU A 132 -0.94 0.05 9.18
N ASP A 133 -0.55 1.28 9.52
CA ASP A 133 -1.27 2.50 9.14
C ASP A 133 -1.27 2.68 7.62
N PHE A 134 -0.12 2.43 6.98
CA PHE A 134 -0.04 2.39 5.52
C PHE A 134 -1.02 1.38 4.93
N GLN A 135 -1.11 0.18 5.52
CA GLN A 135 -1.94 -0.89 4.98
C GLN A 135 -3.43 -0.62 5.22
N LEU A 136 -3.80 -0.07 6.37
CA LEU A 136 -5.17 0.34 6.67
C LEU A 136 -5.64 1.42 5.70
N LEU A 137 -4.81 2.44 5.43
CA LEU A 137 -5.13 3.49 4.45
C LEU A 137 -5.25 2.93 3.03
N LYS A 138 -4.33 2.03 2.62
CA LYS A 138 -4.44 1.35 1.31
C LYS A 138 -5.74 0.57 1.20
N ARG A 139 -6.12 -0.19 2.24
CA ARG A 139 -7.38 -0.95 2.27
C ARG A 139 -8.58 -0.03 2.10
N ARG A 140 -8.65 1.07 2.85
CA ARG A 140 -9.73 2.06 2.74
C ARG A 140 -9.87 2.57 1.31
N LEU A 141 -8.80 3.03 0.69
CA LEU A 141 -8.82 3.54 -0.68
C LEU A 141 -9.20 2.48 -1.72
N LEU A 142 -8.83 1.22 -1.51
CA LEU A 142 -9.22 0.12 -2.39
C LEU A 142 -10.71 -0.22 -2.22
N VAL A 143 -11.27 -0.12 -1.00
CA VAL A 143 -12.72 -0.25 -0.76
C VAL A 143 -13.47 0.88 -1.47
N GLU A 144 -13.01 2.11 -1.36
CA GLU A 144 -13.57 3.27 -2.09
C GLU A 144 -13.50 3.08 -3.62
N ALA A 145 -12.49 2.37 -4.11
CA ALA A 145 -12.37 1.98 -5.52
C ALA A 145 -13.24 0.76 -5.91
N GLY A 146 -14.07 0.26 -4.99
CA GLY A 146 -15.03 -0.82 -5.23
C GLY A 146 -14.50 -2.24 -5.02
N LEU A 147 -13.33 -2.43 -4.40
CA LEU A 147 -12.85 -3.76 -4.05
C LEU A 147 -13.50 -4.25 -2.75
N PRO A 148 -13.84 -5.55 -2.66
CA PRO A 148 -14.49 -6.10 -1.47
C PRO A 148 -13.52 -6.11 -0.27
N ARG A 149 -13.93 -5.48 0.83
CA ARG A 149 -13.15 -5.48 2.08
C ARG A 149 -12.86 -6.90 2.56
N ARG A 150 -13.82 -7.81 2.41
CA ARG A 150 -13.71 -9.21 2.79
C ARG A 150 -12.51 -9.93 2.16
N ALA A 151 -12.11 -9.54 0.95
CA ALA A 151 -10.96 -10.11 0.25
C ALA A 151 -9.63 -9.39 0.54
N MET A 152 -9.63 -8.37 1.40
CA MET A 152 -8.47 -7.56 1.75
C MET A 152 -8.22 -7.62 3.26
N ARG A 153 -7.19 -8.39 3.69
CA ARG A 153 -6.97 -8.75 5.08
C ARG A 153 -5.63 -8.27 5.59
N MET A 154 -5.64 -7.55 6.72
CA MET A 154 -4.43 -7.25 7.46
C MET A 154 -3.73 -8.54 7.84
N THR A 155 -2.43 -8.58 7.64
CA THR A 155 -1.62 -9.79 7.82
C THR A 155 -0.34 -9.46 8.59
N VAL A 156 -0.08 -10.20 9.65
CA VAL A 156 1.17 -10.11 10.41
C VAL A 156 2.16 -11.12 9.84
N VAL A 157 3.35 -10.64 9.61
CA VAL A 157 4.47 -11.42 9.11
C VAL A 157 5.71 -11.16 9.98
N ILE A 158 6.70 -12.04 9.88
CA ILE A 158 8.07 -11.78 10.29
C ILE A 158 8.86 -11.50 9.02
N ASP A 159 9.51 -10.37 8.97
CA ASP A 159 10.27 -9.92 7.83
C ASP A 159 11.65 -10.60 7.70
N GLU A 160 12.42 -10.19 6.69
CA GLU A 160 13.75 -10.72 6.41
C GLU A 160 14.80 -10.42 7.49
N LYS A 161 14.50 -9.49 8.40
CA LYS A 161 15.36 -9.16 9.56
C LYS A 161 14.94 -9.91 10.83
N GLY A 162 13.82 -10.65 10.79
CA GLY A 162 13.24 -11.30 11.94
C GLY A 162 12.36 -10.38 12.79
N GLU A 163 11.96 -9.23 12.25
CA GLU A 163 11.12 -8.26 12.93
C GLU A 163 9.62 -8.47 12.59
N GLY A 164 8.75 -8.15 13.55
CA GLY A 164 7.30 -8.12 13.30
C GLY A 164 6.95 -7.03 12.29
N HIS A 165 6.07 -7.37 11.33
CA HIS A 165 5.68 -6.44 10.28
C HIS A 165 4.23 -6.68 9.87
N ALA A 166 3.51 -5.62 9.46
CA ALA A 166 2.14 -5.69 8.97
C ALA A 166 2.09 -5.41 7.46
N VAL A 167 1.36 -6.26 6.74
CA VAL A 167 1.13 -6.11 5.30
C VAL A 167 -0.36 -6.27 4.98
N LEU A 168 -0.80 -5.77 3.84
CA LEU A 168 -2.15 -6.01 3.33
C LEU A 168 -2.14 -7.16 2.34
N THR A 169 -2.84 -8.24 2.66
CA THR A 169 -3.05 -9.36 1.74
C THR A 169 -4.34 -9.19 0.96
N LEU A 170 -4.23 -9.24 -0.37
CA LEU A 170 -5.35 -9.33 -1.30
C LEU A 170 -5.55 -10.80 -1.70
N ILE A 171 -6.69 -11.37 -1.36
CA ILE A 171 -7.06 -12.73 -1.76
C ILE A 171 -7.67 -12.63 -3.16
N THR A 172 -7.05 -13.26 -4.14
CA THR A 172 -7.44 -13.11 -5.55
C THR A 172 -7.60 -14.46 -6.26
N ASN A 173 -8.24 -14.43 -7.41
CA ASN A 173 -8.32 -15.60 -8.31
C ASN A 173 -6.96 -16.02 -8.91
N ARG A 174 -5.88 -15.27 -8.60
CA ARG A 174 -4.49 -15.57 -9.00
C ARG A 174 -3.60 -15.92 -7.82
N GLY A 175 -4.19 -16.19 -6.65
CA GLY A 175 -3.50 -16.40 -5.38
C GLY A 175 -3.44 -15.14 -4.54
N ASP A 176 -2.79 -15.22 -3.40
CA ASP A 176 -2.67 -14.11 -2.46
C ASP A 176 -1.55 -13.16 -2.89
N LEU A 177 -1.89 -11.89 -3.00
CA LEU A 177 -0.98 -10.80 -3.34
C LEU A 177 -0.77 -9.90 -2.13
N VAL A 178 0.42 -9.34 -1.98
CA VAL A 178 0.82 -8.53 -0.83
C VAL A 178 1.11 -7.10 -1.27
N LEU A 179 0.48 -6.14 -0.60
CA LEU A 179 0.86 -4.74 -0.60
C LEU A 179 1.66 -4.45 0.66
N ASP A 180 2.76 -3.71 0.48
CA ASP A 180 3.74 -3.45 1.52
C ASP A 180 4.22 -1.99 1.45
N ASN A 181 4.60 -1.38 2.58
CA ASN A 181 5.21 -0.05 2.59
C ASN A 181 6.73 -0.10 2.32
N LYS A 182 7.39 -1.25 2.49
CA LYS A 182 8.81 -1.43 2.20
C LYS A 182 9.13 -1.54 0.71
N THR A 183 8.11 -1.84 -0.14
CA THR A 183 8.28 -1.96 -1.60
C THR A 183 7.09 -1.43 -2.37
N ASN A 184 7.34 -0.85 -3.54
CA ASN A 184 6.30 -0.45 -4.47
C ASN A 184 5.74 -1.62 -5.30
N ALA A 185 6.42 -2.77 -5.32
CA ALA A 185 5.95 -3.95 -6.01
C ALA A 185 4.83 -4.63 -5.23
N VAL A 186 3.76 -5.01 -5.92
CA VAL A 186 2.74 -5.92 -5.38
C VAL A 186 3.15 -7.34 -5.74
N LEU A 187 3.47 -8.15 -4.75
CA LEU A 187 4.09 -9.45 -4.93
C LEU A 187 3.16 -10.61 -4.53
N PRO A 188 3.24 -11.77 -5.19
CA PRO A 188 2.71 -13.00 -4.63
C PRO A 188 3.32 -13.26 -3.24
N TRP A 189 2.51 -13.70 -2.28
CA TRP A 189 2.94 -13.84 -0.88
C TRP A 189 4.21 -14.69 -0.70
N ARG A 190 4.40 -15.74 -1.53
CA ARG A 190 5.60 -16.59 -1.48
C ARG A 190 6.87 -15.90 -2.01
N GLN A 191 6.75 -14.76 -2.67
CA GLN A 191 7.88 -14.00 -3.24
C GLN A 191 8.30 -12.82 -2.34
N THR A 192 7.65 -12.62 -1.20
CA THR A 192 8.00 -11.55 -0.25
C THR A 192 9.24 -11.88 0.58
N GLY A 193 9.57 -13.16 0.75
CA GLY A 193 10.62 -13.60 1.68
C GLY A 193 10.19 -13.62 3.15
N TYR A 194 8.93 -13.29 3.45
CA TYR A 194 8.40 -13.20 4.81
C TYR A 194 7.88 -14.54 5.35
N THR A 195 7.92 -14.69 6.69
CA THR A 195 7.20 -15.75 7.38
C THR A 195 5.82 -15.24 7.79
N PHE A 196 4.76 -15.84 7.24
CA PHE A 196 3.38 -15.43 7.47
C PHE A 196 2.87 -16.05 8.78
N VAL A 197 2.45 -15.21 9.73
CA VAL A 197 2.07 -15.62 11.09
C VAL A 197 0.55 -15.76 11.23
N LYS A 198 -0.18 -14.69 10.96
CA LYS A 198 -1.64 -14.63 11.08
C LYS A 198 -2.22 -13.54 10.20
N ARG A 199 -3.49 -13.67 9.85
CA ARG A 199 -4.25 -12.63 9.15
C ARG A 199 -5.66 -12.49 9.71
N GLU A 200 -6.30 -11.35 9.47
CA GLU A 200 -7.72 -11.16 9.77
C GLU A 200 -8.59 -12.24 9.10
N SER A 201 -9.62 -12.69 9.79
CA SER A 201 -10.58 -13.66 9.25
C SER A 201 -11.49 -13.02 8.20
N GLN A 202 -11.87 -13.81 7.20
CA GLN A 202 -12.89 -13.44 6.20
C GLN A 202 -14.32 -13.78 6.65
N GLU A 203 -14.49 -14.49 7.78
CA GLU A 203 -15.78 -15.03 8.21
C GLU A 203 -16.35 -14.31 9.44
N ALA A 204 -15.50 -13.69 10.23
CA ALA A 204 -15.88 -12.96 11.44
C ALA A 204 -14.79 -11.97 11.84
N VAL A 205 -15.10 -11.00 12.66
CA VAL A 205 -14.11 -10.11 13.28
C VAL A 205 -13.16 -10.94 14.16
N GLY A 206 -11.90 -11.01 13.78
CA GLY A 206 -10.91 -11.82 14.47
C GLY A 206 -9.75 -12.24 13.54
N TRP A 207 -8.89 -13.10 14.04
CA TRP A 207 -7.64 -13.50 13.39
C TRP A 207 -7.54 -15.01 13.21
N MET A 208 -6.87 -15.41 12.13
CA MET A 208 -6.59 -16.80 11.76
C MET A 208 -5.08 -17.00 11.64
N ALA A 209 -4.55 -18.08 12.18
CA ALA A 209 -3.15 -18.48 12.03
C ALA A 209 -2.87 -18.91 10.58
N LEU A 210 -1.65 -18.64 10.11
CA LEU A 210 -1.14 -19.01 8.78
C LEU A 210 0.06 -19.96 8.97
N GLY A 211 -0.06 -21.19 8.45
CA GLY A 211 1.01 -22.20 8.50
C GLY A 211 1.18 -22.92 9.83
N ARG A 212 2.07 -23.93 9.82
CA ARG A 212 2.38 -24.73 11.00
C ARG A 212 3.38 -24.05 11.94
N ASP A 213 4.12 -23.07 11.46
CA ASP A 213 5.23 -22.42 12.14
C ASP A 213 4.87 -21.02 12.68
N ALA A 214 3.58 -20.72 12.76
CA ALA A 214 3.10 -19.54 13.46
C ALA A 214 3.39 -19.71 14.95
N SER A 215 4.65 -19.46 15.34
CA SER A 215 5.05 -19.53 16.74
C SER A 215 4.23 -18.53 17.54
N PRO A 216 3.51 -18.96 18.59
CA PRO A 216 2.74 -18.05 19.43
C PRO A 216 3.61 -17.06 20.22
N LEU A 217 4.94 -17.17 20.11
CA LEU A 217 5.88 -16.37 20.90
C LEU A 217 6.24 -15.01 20.29
N THR A 218 5.91 -14.74 19.03
CA THR A 218 6.31 -13.50 18.36
C THR A 218 5.26 -12.39 18.34
N ALA A 219 4.05 -12.67 18.81
CA ALA A 219 2.96 -11.69 18.82
C ALA A 219 2.69 -11.03 20.18
N ALA A 220 3.52 -11.33 21.17
CA ALA A 220 3.27 -10.83 22.52
C ALA A 220 4.53 -10.20 23.10
N ASN A 221 4.90 -9.08 22.87
CA ASN A 221 5.99 -8.33 23.51
C ASN A 221 7.27 -8.19 22.66
N ARG A 222 7.28 -7.22 21.80
CA ARG A 222 8.47 -6.35 21.74
C ARG A 222 8.06 -4.98 21.27
#